data_f74cab97c739d9ae99df8f5c95dd68be
#
_entry.id   f74cab97c739d9ae99df8f5c95dd68be
#
_cell.length_a   1.000
_cell.length_b   1.000
_cell.length_c   1.000
_cell.angle_alpha   90.00
_cell.angle_beta   90.00
_cell.angle_gamma   90.00
#
_symmetry.space_group_name_H-M   'P 1'
#
loop_
_entity.id
_entity.type
_entity.pdbx_description
1 polymer ?
#
loop_
_entity_poly.entity_id
_entity_poly.type
_entity_poly.pdbx_seq_one_letter_code
_entity_poly.pdbx_strand_id
1 'polypeptide(L)'
;IKVGIPSRGTGVIDGVTVSYLKQVHPGGSFAYSLEAEGKKVIYATDSEIDAHFHSGSVPFDVQSNLAEFRPIPQRYLDFMGQADLLVADAQYLDEEYPSKIGWGHPRATTVVDLAILAGVKRLALFHHDPMESDDDVNRKLDICRARAKHHRCEIDIFAARELVEIKV
;
A
#
# COMPACT_ATOMS: atom_id res chain seq x y z
N ILE A 1 -10.02 -8.52 -31.13
CA ILE A 1 -10.16 -7.18 -30.50
C ILE A 1 -9.71 -7.34 -29.06
N LYS A 2 -8.53 -6.77 -28.70
CA LYS A 2 -8.15 -6.66 -27.27
C LYS A 2 -8.98 -5.53 -26.68
N VAL A 3 -10.01 -5.84 -25.91
CA VAL A 3 -10.71 -4.85 -25.10
C VAL A 3 -9.80 -4.55 -23.91
N GLY A 4 -9.18 -3.37 -23.92
CA GLY A 4 -8.36 -2.93 -22.79
C GLY A 4 -9.26 -2.60 -21.60
N ILE A 5 -8.95 -3.15 -20.43
CA ILE A 5 -9.62 -2.74 -19.18
C ILE A 5 -9.18 -1.30 -18.86
N PRO A 6 -10.12 -0.36 -18.60
CA PRO A 6 -9.77 1.01 -18.20
C PRO A 6 -8.87 1.01 -16.96
N SER A 7 -8.06 2.05 -16.79
CA SER A 7 -7.15 2.17 -15.64
C SER A 7 -7.87 2.44 -14.31
N ARG A 8 -9.12 2.89 -14.37
CA ARG A 8 -10.02 3.08 -13.21
C ARG A 8 -11.48 2.96 -13.63
N GLY A 9 -12.35 2.63 -12.70
CA GLY A 9 -13.79 2.59 -12.91
C GLY A 9 -14.54 2.49 -11.58
N THR A 10 -15.85 2.64 -11.64
CA THR A 10 -16.74 2.57 -10.49
C THR A 10 -18.05 1.91 -10.90
N GLY A 11 -18.65 1.13 -9.99
CA GLY A 11 -19.94 0.50 -10.13
C GLY A 11 -20.58 0.25 -8.77
N VAL A 12 -21.83 -0.23 -8.76
CA VAL A 12 -22.53 -0.60 -7.53
C VAL A 12 -22.91 -2.09 -7.60
N ILE A 13 -22.56 -2.85 -6.56
CA ILE A 13 -22.88 -4.27 -6.42
C ILE A 13 -23.55 -4.46 -5.05
N ASP A 14 -24.79 -4.91 -5.04
CA ASP A 14 -25.58 -5.17 -3.82
C ASP A 14 -25.53 -4.04 -2.78
N GLY A 15 -25.62 -2.78 -3.25
CA GLY A 15 -25.58 -1.60 -2.40
C GLY A 15 -24.20 -1.12 -2.00
N VAL A 16 -23.14 -1.85 -2.35
CA VAL A 16 -21.76 -1.44 -2.14
C VAL A 16 -21.24 -0.71 -3.37
N THR A 17 -20.72 0.49 -3.21
CA THR A 17 -19.99 1.17 -4.29
C THR A 17 -18.61 0.57 -4.39
N VAL A 18 -18.29 -0.02 -5.55
CA VAL A 18 -17.01 -0.63 -5.85
C VAL A 18 -16.29 0.21 -6.89
N SER A 19 -15.11 0.70 -6.54
CA SER A 19 -14.22 1.40 -7.47
C SER A 19 -12.93 0.63 -7.63
N TYR A 20 -12.23 0.81 -8.76
CA TYR A 20 -10.93 0.20 -8.95
C TYR A 20 -9.93 1.18 -9.58
N LEU A 21 -8.65 0.97 -9.25
CA LEU A 21 -7.51 1.71 -9.78
C LEU A 21 -6.43 0.72 -10.23
N LYS A 22 -5.97 0.84 -11.48
CA LYS A 22 -4.84 0.04 -11.97
C LYS A 22 -3.56 0.41 -11.25
N GLN A 23 -2.85 -0.61 -10.74
CA GLN A 23 -1.58 -0.51 -10.05
C GLN A 23 -0.40 -0.90 -10.94
N VAL A 24 0.83 -0.66 -10.47
CA VAL A 24 2.07 -1.09 -11.14
C VAL A 24 2.41 -2.49 -10.66
N HIS A 25 2.33 -3.44 -11.56
CA HIS A 25 2.74 -4.83 -11.33
C HIS A 25 3.02 -5.49 -12.69
N PRO A 26 4.04 -6.34 -12.84
CA PRO A 26 4.38 -6.99 -14.13
C PRO A 26 3.23 -7.77 -14.75
N GLY A 27 2.43 -8.46 -13.94
CA GLY A 27 1.24 -9.22 -14.38
C GLY A 27 -0.02 -8.37 -14.56
N GLY A 28 0.02 -7.10 -14.16
CA GLY A 28 -1.16 -6.24 -14.05
C GLY A 28 -1.95 -6.52 -12.77
N SER A 29 -2.30 -5.46 -12.03
CA SER A 29 -3.02 -5.52 -10.76
C SER A 29 -3.94 -4.32 -10.61
N PHE A 30 -4.94 -4.43 -9.72
CA PHE A 30 -5.89 -3.37 -9.40
C PHE A 30 -6.09 -3.26 -7.89
N ALA A 31 -6.09 -2.03 -7.39
CA ALA A 31 -6.67 -1.73 -6.09
C ALA A 31 -8.19 -1.63 -6.22
N TYR A 32 -8.88 -2.05 -5.17
CA TYR A 32 -10.34 -1.94 -5.05
C TYR A 32 -10.72 -1.10 -3.84
N SER A 33 -11.65 -0.17 -4.04
CA SER A 33 -12.34 0.56 -2.97
C SER A 33 -13.75 0.03 -2.83
N LEU A 34 -14.13 -0.30 -1.61
CA LEU A 34 -15.45 -0.79 -1.22
C LEU A 34 -16.06 0.25 -0.26
N GLU A 35 -17.17 0.87 -0.67
CA GLU A 35 -17.81 1.92 0.12
C GLU A 35 -19.27 1.57 0.39
N ALA A 36 -19.62 1.46 1.67
CA ALA A 36 -20.98 1.24 2.15
C ALA A 36 -21.16 1.84 3.54
N GLU A 37 -22.37 2.29 3.88
CA GLU A 37 -22.75 2.79 5.21
C GLU A 37 -21.80 3.88 5.76
N GLY A 38 -21.25 4.71 4.87
CA GLY A 38 -20.31 5.76 5.23
C GLY A 38 -18.91 5.27 5.60
N LYS A 39 -18.59 3.99 5.37
CA LYS A 39 -17.29 3.37 5.55
C LYS A 39 -16.62 3.13 4.21
N LYS A 40 -15.29 3.25 4.19
CA LYS A 40 -14.43 3.00 3.03
C LYS A 40 -13.33 2.03 3.38
N VAL A 41 -13.33 0.88 2.70
CA VAL A 41 -12.27 -0.13 2.80
C VAL A 41 -11.57 -0.25 1.47
N ILE A 42 -10.24 -0.28 1.50
CA ILE A 42 -9.42 -0.45 0.29
C ILE A 42 -8.59 -1.72 0.40
N TYR A 43 -8.60 -2.50 -0.69
CA TYR A 43 -7.75 -3.66 -0.90
C TYR A 43 -6.79 -3.36 -2.05
N ALA A 44 -5.50 -3.23 -1.74
CA ALA A 44 -4.46 -2.78 -2.67
C ALA A 44 -3.23 -3.67 -2.57
N THR A 45 -3.31 -4.87 -3.15
CA THR A 45 -2.21 -5.83 -3.18
C THR A 45 -1.54 -5.88 -4.54
N ASP A 46 -0.34 -6.46 -4.58
CA ASP A 46 0.50 -6.60 -5.77
C ASP A 46 0.77 -5.25 -6.45
N SER A 47 1.44 -4.35 -5.75
CA SER A 47 1.67 -2.99 -6.24
C SER A 47 3.06 -2.48 -5.97
N GLU A 48 3.90 -2.43 -6.98
CA GLU A 48 5.20 -1.76 -6.89
C GLU A 48 5.06 -0.24 -7.06
N ILE A 49 4.42 0.41 -6.06
CA ILE A 49 4.24 1.87 -6.07
C ILE A 49 5.59 2.60 -6.15
N ASP A 50 6.64 2.02 -5.61
CA ASP A 50 8.00 2.52 -5.65
C ASP A 50 8.55 2.71 -7.09
N ALA A 51 8.05 1.96 -8.05
CA ALA A 51 8.43 2.08 -9.45
C ALA A 51 8.15 3.49 -10.04
N HIS A 52 7.29 4.29 -9.39
CA HIS A 52 7.05 5.67 -9.79
C HIS A 52 8.18 6.63 -9.41
N PHE A 53 9.09 6.21 -8.53
CA PHE A 53 10.17 7.06 -7.99
C PHE A 53 11.52 6.77 -8.63
N HIS A 54 11.60 5.73 -9.47
CA HIS A 54 12.83 5.35 -10.12
C HIS A 54 13.03 6.12 -11.43
N SER A 55 14.20 6.76 -11.56
CA SER A 55 14.73 7.16 -12.85
C SER A 55 15.72 6.10 -13.32
N GLY A 56 15.24 5.14 -14.12
CA GLY A 56 16.06 4.00 -14.55
C GLY A 56 16.28 2.97 -13.43
N SER A 57 17.46 2.33 -13.41
CA SER A 57 17.81 1.28 -12.44
C SER A 57 18.38 1.81 -11.11
N VAL A 58 18.32 3.13 -10.88
CA VAL A 58 18.84 3.72 -9.63
C VAL A 58 17.70 3.79 -8.63
N PRO A 59 17.78 3.07 -7.48
CA PRO A 59 16.82 3.24 -6.41
C PRO A 59 16.84 4.70 -5.92
N PHE A 60 15.68 5.24 -5.64
CA PHE A 60 15.61 6.46 -4.82
C PHE A 60 16.38 6.18 -3.53
N ASP A 61 17.43 6.96 -3.25
CA ASP A 61 18.31 6.72 -2.11
C ASP A 61 17.54 6.83 -0.81
N VAL A 62 17.32 5.67 -0.19
CA VAL A 62 16.52 5.52 1.03
C VAL A 62 17.22 6.14 2.23
N GLN A 63 18.55 6.20 2.23
CA GLN A 63 19.31 6.64 3.41
C GLN A 63 19.39 8.16 3.52
N SER A 64 19.27 8.88 2.42
CA SER A 64 19.41 10.34 2.45
C SER A 64 18.17 11.08 2.93
N ASN A 65 17.00 10.43 3.04
CA ASN A 65 15.75 11.17 3.27
C ASN A 65 14.68 10.45 4.11
N LEU A 66 15.07 9.86 5.24
CA LEU A 66 14.11 9.34 6.22
C LEU A 66 13.16 10.45 6.75
N ALA A 67 13.56 11.73 6.65
CA ALA A 67 12.79 12.86 7.12
C ALA A 67 11.67 13.30 6.17
N GLU A 68 11.72 12.92 4.90
CA GLU A 68 10.73 13.32 3.90
C GLU A 68 9.84 12.16 3.48
N PHE A 69 8.59 12.49 3.12
CA PHE A 69 7.70 11.53 2.47
C PHE A 69 8.18 11.25 1.05
N ARG A 70 7.99 10.03 0.62
CA ARG A 70 8.17 9.69 -0.80
C ARG A 70 7.13 10.41 -1.66
N PRO A 71 7.48 10.75 -2.92
CA PRO A 71 6.59 11.51 -3.81
C PRO A 71 5.46 10.62 -4.38
N ILE A 72 4.52 10.25 -3.52
CA ILE A 72 3.38 9.40 -3.89
C ILE A 72 2.56 10.08 -4.99
N PRO A 73 2.29 9.42 -6.13
CA PRO A 73 1.50 10.02 -7.20
C PRO A 73 0.07 10.37 -6.73
N GLN A 74 -0.40 11.57 -7.07
CA GLN A 74 -1.68 12.10 -6.60
C GLN A 74 -2.87 11.14 -6.83
N ARG A 75 -2.88 10.40 -7.94
CA ARG A 75 -3.94 9.43 -8.24
C ARG A 75 -4.13 8.35 -7.16
N TYR A 76 -3.03 7.97 -6.45
CA TYR A 76 -3.10 7.03 -5.33
C TYR A 76 -3.65 7.72 -4.09
N LEU A 77 -3.21 8.95 -3.82
CA LEU A 77 -3.70 9.74 -2.69
C LEU A 77 -5.21 9.98 -2.83
N ASP A 78 -5.66 10.35 -4.02
CA ASP A 78 -7.09 10.58 -4.30
C ASP A 78 -7.91 9.29 -4.14
N PHE A 79 -7.39 8.16 -4.63
CA PHE A 79 -8.09 6.89 -4.57
C PHE A 79 -8.15 6.33 -3.15
N MET A 80 -7.03 6.37 -2.42
CA MET A 80 -6.92 5.85 -1.05
C MET A 80 -7.52 6.81 0.00
N GLY A 81 -7.79 8.08 -0.39
CA GLY A 81 -8.12 9.18 0.51
C GLY A 81 -9.20 8.86 1.53
N GLN A 82 -8.91 9.15 2.80
CA GLN A 82 -9.79 9.03 3.95
C GLN A 82 -10.36 7.60 4.18
N ALA A 83 -9.68 6.56 3.71
CA ALA A 83 -10.12 5.18 3.96
C ALA A 83 -10.15 4.87 5.46
N ASP A 84 -11.20 4.19 5.90
CA ASP A 84 -11.29 3.66 7.28
C ASP A 84 -10.30 2.51 7.47
N LEU A 85 -10.08 1.70 6.42
CA LEU A 85 -9.09 0.63 6.39
C LEU A 85 -8.44 0.54 5.01
N LEU A 86 -7.11 0.53 4.99
CA LEU A 86 -6.31 0.17 3.83
C LEU A 86 -5.61 -1.17 4.10
N VAL A 87 -5.93 -2.20 3.32
CA VAL A 87 -5.17 -3.45 3.27
C VAL A 87 -4.23 -3.34 2.09
N ALA A 88 -2.94 -3.30 2.34
CA ALA A 88 -1.96 -3.01 1.30
C ALA A 88 -0.78 -3.99 1.33
N ASP A 89 -0.29 -4.28 0.13
CA ASP A 89 0.98 -4.97 -0.09
C ASP A 89 2.11 -4.22 0.63
N ALA A 90 2.87 -4.94 1.44
CA ALA A 90 3.97 -4.41 2.24
C ALA A 90 5.12 -5.42 2.30
N GLN A 91 5.49 -5.97 1.14
CA GLN A 91 6.32 -7.17 1.06
C GLN A 91 7.74 -6.92 1.54
N TYR A 92 8.39 -5.81 1.15
CA TYR A 92 9.81 -5.63 1.35
C TYR A 92 10.18 -4.58 2.39
N LEU A 93 11.28 -4.82 3.11
CA LEU A 93 11.99 -3.80 3.86
C LEU A 93 12.82 -2.90 2.92
N ASP A 94 13.23 -1.72 3.41
CA ASP A 94 13.99 -0.75 2.62
C ASP A 94 15.33 -1.31 2.13
N GLU A 95 16.01 -2.12 2.95
CA GLU A 95 17.28 -2.77 2.61
C GLU A 95 17.16 -3.92 1.61
N GLU A 96 15.98 -4.54 1.49
CA GLU A 96 15.73 -5.68 0.58
C GLU A 96 15.34 -5.19 -0.82
N TYR A 97 14.59 -4.11 -0.88
CA TYR A 97 13.95 -3.63 -2.09
C TYR A 97 14.91 -3.36 -3.27
N PRO A 98 16.16 -2.85 -3.08
CA PRO A 98 17.07 -2.64 -4.21
C PRO A 98 17.32 -3.89 -5.07
N SER A 99 17.28 -5.08 -4.47
CA SER A 99 17.43 -6.37 -5.18
C SER A 99 16.11 -6.90 -5.76
N LYS A 100 14.99 -6.24 -5.47
CA LYS A 100 13.62 -6.66 -5.80
C LYS A 100 12.90 -5.69 -6.75
N ILE A 101 13.60 -4.67 -7.27
CA ILE A 101 13.05 -3.72 -8.23
C ILE A 101 12.52 -4.46 -9.46
N GLY A 102 11.28 -4.18 -9.85
CA GLY A 102 10.61 -4.84 -10.98
C GLY A 102 9.92 -6.16 -10.63
N TRP A 103 9.90 -6.54 -9.35
CA TRP A 103 9.20 -7.75 -8.90
C TRP A 103 7.70 -7.52 -8.65
N GLY A 104 7.27 -6.27 -8.59
CA GLY A 104 5.86 -5.92 -8.49
C GLY A 104 5.37 -5.57 -7.10
N HIS A 105 6.25 -5.48 -6.10
CA HIS A 105 5.90 -5.26 -4.69
C HIS A 105 6.66 -4.09 -4.09
N PRO A 106 6.07 -3.38 -3.09
CA PRO A 106 6.61 -2.14 -2.57
C PRO A 106 7.48 -2.36 -1.34
N ARG A 107 8.14 -1.27 -0.93
CA ARG A 107 8.66 -1.14 0.44
C ARG A 107 7.51 -0.87 1.41
N ALA A 108 7.49 -1.57 2.53
CA ALA A 108 6.48 -1.38 3.57
C ALA A 108 6.43 0.09 4.07
N THR A 109 7.59 0.74 4.17
CA THR A 109 7.67 2.16 4.57
C THR A 109 7.09 3.12 3.54
N THR A 110 7.11 2.78 2.22
CA THR A 110 6.42 3.56 1.19
C THR A 110 4.91 3.49 1.35
N VAL A 111 4.40 2.33 1.76
CA VAL A 111 2.97 2.15 2.02
C VAL A 111 2.52 2.94 3.24
N VAL A 112 3.39 3.07 4.25
CA VAL A 112 3.14 3.98 5.39
C VAL A 112 3.04 5.42 4.92
N ASP A 113 3.95 5.89 4.05
CA ASP A 113 3.89 7.24 3.50
C ASP A 113 2.57 7.48 2.74
N LEU A 114 2.19 6.53 1.88
CA LEU A 114 0.92 6.56 1.18
C LEU A 114 -0.26 6.69 2.15
N ALA A 115 -0.31 5.84 3.18
CA ALA A 115 -1.41 5.83 4.14
C ALA A 115 -1.51 7.14 4.91
N ILE A 116 -0.39 7.70 5.36
CA ILE A 116 -0.34 8.99 6.07
C ILE A 116 -0.80 10.12 5.16
N LEU A 117 -0.21 10.26 3.97
CA LEU A 117 -0.52 11.33 3.02
C LEU A 117 -1.97 11.28 2.52
N ALA A 118 -2.54 10.08 2.41
CA ALA A 118 -3.93 9.88 2.04
C ALA A 118 -4.93 10.05 3.21
N GLY A 119 -4.46 10.23 4.45
CA GLY A 119 -5.31 10.35 5.63
C GLY A 119 -6.07 9.07 5.98
N VAL A 120 -5.46 7.91 5.74
CA VAL A 120 -6.00 6.59 6.08
C VAL A 120 -6.04 6.44 7.60
N LYS A 121 -7.12 5.89 8.15
CA LYS A 121 -7.28 5.73 9.61
C LYS A 121 -6.55 4.49 10.14
N ARG A 122 -6.61 3.38 9.38
CA ARG A 122 -6.01 2.09 9.76
C ARG A 122 -5.31 1.46 8.57
N LEU A 123 -4.09 0.97 8.76
CA LEU A 123 -3.28 0.30 7.74
C LEU A 123 -3.01 -1.14 8.17
N ALA A 124 -3.49 -2.09 7.38
CA ALA A 124 -3.14 -3.50 7.46
C ALA A 124 -2.00 -3.81 6.47
N LEU A 125 -0.82 -4.14 7.00
CA LEU A 125 0.28 -4.64 6.18
C LEU A 125 -0.06 -6.08 5.76
N PHE A 126 -0.07 -6.32 4.46
CA PHE A 126 -0.47 -7.59 3.85
C PHE A 126 0.58 -8.06 2.85
N HIS A 127 0.39 -9.23 2.26
CA HIS A 127 1.26 -9.80 1.23
C HIS A 127 2.73 -9.91 1.67
N HIS A 128 2.95 -10.49 2.87
CA HIS A 128 4.30 -10.74 3.39
C HIS A 128 5.05 -11.74 2.51
N ASP A 129 6.39 -11.61 2.43
CA ASP A 129 7.22 -12.55 1.69
C ASP A 129 7.05 -13.96 2.29
N PRO A 130 6.77 -15.01 1.47
CA PRO A 130 6.59 -16.38 1.98
C PRO A 130 7.81 -16.95 2.74
N MET A 131 8.96 -16.33 2.60
CA MET A 131 10.19 -16.73 3.31
C MET A 131 10.37 -16.03 4.65
N GLU A 132 9.53 -15.03 4.97
CA GLU A 132 9.58 -14.34 6.25
C GLU A 132 9.02 -15.19 7.40
N SER A 133 9.69 -15.12 8.54
CA SER A 133 9.18 -15.62 9.81
C SER A 133 8.24 -14.61 10.48
N ASP A 134 7.52 -15.04 11.51
CA ASP A 134 6.71 -14.14 12.33
C ASP A 134 7.55 -13.02 12.98
N ASP A 135 8.82 -13.28 13.31
CA ASP A 135 9.74 -12.28 13.86
C ASP A 135 10.11 -11.23 12.81
N ASP A 136 10.30 -11.63 11.54
CA ASP A 136 10.56 -10.70 10.44
C ASP A 136 9.35 -9.80 10.18
N VAL A 137 8.14 -10.37 10.20
CA VAL A 137 6.89 -9.61 10.07
C VAL A 137 6.73 -8.63 11.23
N ASN A 138 7.02 -9.03 12.46
CA ASN A 138 6.98 -8.14 13.64
C ASN A 138 8.01 -7.03 13.53
N ARG A 139 9.24 -7.32 13.11
CA ARG A 139 10.29 -6.32 12.84
C ARG A 139 9.84 -5.30 11.79
N LYS A 140 9.25 -5.76 10.69
CA LYS A 140 8.68 -4.89 9.64
C LYS A 140 7.60 -3.97 10.20
N LEU A 141 6.70 -4.52 11.02
CA LEU A 141 5.65 -3.75 11.69
C LEU A 141 6.22 -2.65 12.58
N ASP A 142 7.26 -2.95 13.36
CA ASP A 142 7.91 -1.98 14.23
C ASP A 142 8.59 -0.86 13.43
N ILE A 143 9.24 -1.17 12.31
CA ILE A 143 9.82 -0.19 11.38
C ILE A 143 8.72 0.72 10.81
N CYS A 144 7.60 0.17 10.39
CA CYS A 144 6.46 0.92 9.87
C CYS A 144 5.87 1.88 10.92
N ARG A 145 5.71 1.41 12.15
CA ARG A 145 5.24 2.23 13.28
C ARG A 145 6.23 3.33 13.65
N ALA A 146 7.53 3.02 13.63
CA ALA A 146 8.58 4.01 13.86
C ALA A 146 8.55 5.12 12.80
N ARG A 147 8.31 4.78 11.52
CA ARG A 147 8.15 5.76 10.45
C ARG A 147 6.94 6.67 10.68
N ALA A 148 5.79 6.12 11.02
CA ALA A 148 4.60 6.93 11.33
C ALA A 148 4.86 7.88 12.51
N LYS A 149 5.50 7.39 13.57
CA LYS A 149 5.90 8.18 14.72
C LYS A 149 6.89 9.30 14.36
N HIS A 150 7.85 9.03 13.49
CA HIS A 150 8.79 10.05 12.98
C HIS A 150 8.05 11.22 12.33
N HIS A 151 7.02 10.91 11.54
CA HIS A 151 6.16 11.93 10.92
C HIS A 151 5.08 12.49 11.85
N ARG A 152 5.11 12.16 13.14
CA ARG A 152 4.13 12.59 14.15
C ARG A 152 2.69 12.26 13.79
N CYS A 153 2.48 11.14 13.10
CA CYS A 153 1.18 10.66 12.68
C CYS A 153 0.71 9.51 13.58
N GLU A 154 -0.49 9.65 14.12
CA GLU A 154 -1.18 8.59 14.87
C GLU A 154 -2.08 7.82 13.91
N ILE A 155 -1.54 6.79 13.28
CA ILE A 155 -2.25 5.83 12.44
C ILE A 155 -2.15 4.43 13.07
N ASP A 156 -3.25 3.69 13.11
CA ASP A 156 -3.25 2.30 13.57
C ASP A 156 -2.64 1.39 12.50
N ILE A 157 -1.42 0.90 12.74
CA ILE A 157 -0.71 0.01 11.81
C ILE A 157 -0.59 -1.38 12.44
N PHE A 158 -1.02 -2.40 11.71
CA PHE A 158 -0.96 -3.80 12.14
C PHE A 158 -0.63 -4.73 10.96
N ALA A 159 -0.07 -5.90 11.28
CA ALA A 159 0.11 -6.97 10.29
C ALA A 159 -1.20 -7.75 10.12
N ALA A 160 -1.65 -7.92 8.90
CA ALA A 160 -2.80 -8.76 8.60
C ALA A 160 -2.49 -10.23 8.93
N ARG A 161 -3.48 -10.94 9.46
CA ARG A 161 -3.37 -12.36 9.81
C ARG A 161 -4.56 -13.12 9.27
N GLU A 162 -4.33 -14.36 8.88
CA GLU A 162 -5.41 -15.26 8.46
C GLU A 162 -6.43 -15.46 9.59
N LEU A 163 -7.69 -15.61 9.22
CA LEU A 163 -8.83 -15.89 10.11
C LEU A 163 -9.11 -14.80 11.16
N VAL A 164 -8.51 -13.63 11.06
CA VAL A 164 -8.82 -12.49 11.92
C VAL A 164 -9.87 -11.59 11.26
N GLU A 165 -11.00 -11.41 11.93
CA GLU A 165 -12.02 -10.46 11.52
C GLU A 165 -11.64 -9.04 11.97
N ILE A 166 -11.71 -8.07 11.05
CA ILE A 166 -11.45 -6.67 11.30
C ILE A 166 -12.75 -5.89 11.15
N LYS A 167 -13.25 -5.34 12.25
CA LYS A 167 -14.40 -4.43 12.20
C LYS A 167 -13.94 -3.04 11.76
N VAL A 168 -14.66 -2.45 10.81
CA VAL A 168 -14.40 -1.13 10.24
C VAL A 168 -15.46 -0.10 10.68
#